data_d1497409beffd46908b465ce4abbf21c
#
_entry.id   d1497409beffd46908b465ce4abbf21c
#
_cell.length_a   1.000
_cell.length_b   1.000
_cell.length_c   1.000
_cell.angle_alpha   90.00
_cell.angle_beta   90.00
_cell.angle_gamma   90.00
#
_symmetry.space_group_name_H-M   'P 1'
#
loop_
_entity.id
_entity.type
_entity.pdbx_description
1 polymer ?
#
loop_
_entity_poly.entity_id
_entity_poly.type
_entity_poly.pdbx_seq_one_letter_code
_entity_poly.pdbx_strand_id
1 'polypeptide(L)'
;VLMTLSLLGIMFLQGYWIKNSYQSREEQFTLNVRQLLISVSKEIQLEEIEKYYNVYNSIIDTIEVPDQASFNELIYTITNDRKDETYIFSDGVLEENYKLSTSALDLEIDSIQFKKITSRKITTKITSGVDGSKNVNSKTESFKRLKDYEQNQFENAYKNILTKTPIHKRISGKKIEELISIQLEKLGLSTSFEYAVYSNDLSTKIRSKDFTLDPSITYGVPLFVNNELKTNFQLFVNFSDKKNLVLSSIIGMAILSLMFTGFIVFT
;
A
#
# COMPACT_ATOMS: atom_id res chain seq x y z
N VAL A 1 -23.81 41.90 43.33
CA VAL A 1 -23.80 42.27 41.90
C VAL A 1 -22.47 41.86 41.22
N LEU A 2 -21.31 42.25 41.76
CA LEU A 2 -19.99 41.88 41.20
C LEU A 2 -19.74 40.37 41.20
N MET A 3 -20.09 39.69 42.26
CA MET A 3 -19.91 38.21 42.40
C MET A 3 -20.81 37.43 41.44
N THR A 4 -22.05 37.87 41.23
CA THR A 4 -22.96 37.23 40.26
C THR A 4 -22.50 37.46 38.82
N LEU A 5 -21.93 38.64 38.47
CA LEU A 5 -21.41 38.96 37.18
C LEU A 5 -20.14 38.10 36.85
N SER A 6 -19.25 37.92 37.86
CA SER A 6 -18.07 37.06 37.69
C SER A 6 -18.44 35.59 37.50
N LEU A 7 -19.46 35.08 38.22
CA LEU A 7 -19.97 33.73 38.07
C LEU A 7 -20.53 33.50 36.66
N LEU A 8 -21.34 34.43 36.15
CA LEU A 8 -21.88 34.37 34.81
C LEU A 8 -20.73 34.35 33.73
N GLY A 9 -19.68 35.16 33.97
CA GLY A 9 -18.50 35.17 33.11
C GLY A 9 -17.76 33.81 33.07
N ILE A 10 -17.58 33.19 34.24
CA ILE A 10 -16.97 31.87 34.38
C ILE A 10 -17.81 30.81 33.65
N MET A 11 -19.13 30.80 33.88
CA MET A 11 -20.03 29.83 33.22
C MET A 11 -20.02 29.97 31.71
N PHE A 12 -20.00 31.21 31.19
CA PHE A 12 -19.89 31.47 29.74
C PHE A 12 -18.56 30.95 29.19
N LEU A 13 -17.46 31.22 29.89
CA LEU A 13 -16.13 30.76 29.51
C LEU A 13 -16.03 29.23 29.48
N GLN A 14 -16.64 28.56 30.48
CA GLN A 14 -16.70 27.09 30.52
C GLN A 14 -17.53 26.51 29.40
N GLY A 15 -18.70 27.09 29.10
CA GLY A 15 -19.51 26.67 27.95
C GLY A 15 -18.76 26.80 26.60
N TYR A 16 -18.08 27.94 26.45
CA TYR A 16 -17.23 28.16 25.27
C TYR A 16 -16.10 27.13 25.19
N TRP A 17 -15.42 26.87 26.31
CA TRP A 17 -14.30 25.91 26.34
C TRP A 17 -14.78 24.48 26.07
N ILE A 18 -15.91 24.04 26.63
CA ILE A 18 -16.49 22.70 26.35
C ILE A 18 -16.83 22.57 24.88
N LYS A 19 -17.47 23.58 24.28
CA LYS A 19 -17.79 23.59 22.86
C LYS A 19 -16.53 23.45 21.99
N ASN A 20 -15.51 24.24 22.29
CA ASN A 20 -14.25 24.23 21.55
C ASN A 20 -13.51 22.89 21.71
N SER A 21 -13.51 22.33 22.91
CA SER A 21 -12.93 21.02 23.18
C SER A 21 -13.67 19.91 22.41
N TYR A 22 -15.00 19.98 22.34
CA TYR A 22 -15.78 19.03 21.55
C TYR A 22 -15.41 19.09 20.07
N GLN A 23 -15.37 20.28 19.47
CA GLN A 23 -14.99 20.46 18.07
C GLN A 23 -13.58 19.95 17.79
N SER A 24 -12.62 20.30 18.65
CA SER A 24 -11.23 19.82 18.48
C SER A 24 -11.13 18.29 18.57
N ARG A 25 -11.87 17.65 19.48
CA ARG A 25 -11.90 16.18 19.57
C ARG A 25 -12.60 15.52 18.41
N GLU A 26 -13.65 16.12 17.88
CA GLU A 26 -14.33 15.64 16.68
C GLU A 26 -13.43 15.70 15.43
N GLU A 27 -12.70 16.81 15.29
CA GLU A 27 -11.71 16.94 14.20
C GLU A 27 -10.59 15.90 14.35
N GLN A 28 -10.06 15.72 15.55
CA GLN A 28 -9.03 14.70 15.84
C GLN A 28 -9.52 13.29 15.54
N PHE A 29 -10.74 12.96 15.95
CA PHE A 29 -11.37 11.68 15.61
C PHE A 29 -11.47 11.49 14.09
N THR A 30 -11.93 12.51 13.38
CA THR A 30 -12.06 12.48 11.92
C THR A 30 -10.72 12.25 11.24
N LEU A 31 -9.66 12.92 11.68
CA LEU A 31 -8.30 12.73 11.16
C LEU A 31 -7.79 11.31 11.42
N ASN A 32 -7.96 10.82 12.65
CA ASN A 32 -7.54 9.48 13.03
C ASN A 32 -8.25 8.40 12.20
N VAL A 33 -9.57 8.53 12.02
CA VAL A 33 -10.37 7.61 11.20
C VAL A 33 -9.93 7.63 9.74
N ARG A 34 -9.72 8.81 9.16
CA ARG A 34 -9.22 8.90 7.78
C ARG A 34 -7.86 8.24 7.62
N GLN A 35 -6.96 8.48 8.55
CA GLN A 35 -5.62 7.88 8.52
C GLN A 35 -5.68 6.35 8.68
N LEU A 36 -6.55 5.87 9.57
CA LEU A 36 -6.83 4.44 9.72
C LEU A 36 -7.33 3.83 8.41
N LEU A 37 -8.33 4.43 7.78
CA LEU A 37 -8.90 3.89 6.54
C LEU A 37 -7.92 3.94 5.36
N ILE A 38 -7.08 4.97 5.27
CA ILE A 38 -6.00 5.04 4.28
C ILE A 38 -5.00 3.88 4.51
N SER A 39 -4.66 3.60 5.77
CA SER A 39 -3.79 2.46 6.11
C SER A 39 -4.42 1.13 5.72
N VAL A 40 -5.71 0.93 6.02
CA VAL A 40 -6.47 -0.26 5.60
C VAL A 40 -6.47 -0.41 4.08
N SER A 41 -6.79 0.67 3.35
CA SER A 41 -6.80 0.66 1.87
C SER A 41 -5.44 0.27 1.30
N LYS A 42 -4.36 0.83 1.85
CA LYS A 42 -2.99 0.53 1.43
C LYS A 42 -2.62 -0.92 1.74
N GLU A 43 -2.96 -1.42 2.91
CA GLU A 43 -2.68 -2.80 3.33
C GLU A 43 -3.39 -3.81 2.43
N ILE A 44 -4.67 -3.57 2.12
CA ILE A 44 -5.45 -4.37 1.15
C ILE A 44 -4.73 -4.44 -0.20
N GLN A 45 -4.27 -3.31 -0.72
CA GLN A 45 -3.61 -3.25 -2.02
C GLN A 45 -2.24 -3.93 -2.01
N LEU A 46 -1.48 -3.78 -0.93
CA LEU A 46 -0.17 -4.42 -0.79
C LEU A 46 -0.28 -5.94 -0.67
N GLU A 47 -1.20 -6.45 0.16
CA GLU A 47 -1.43 -7.90 0.28
C GLU A 47 -1.87 -8.53 -1.05
N GLU A 48 -2.73 -7.83 -1.81
CA GLU A 48 -3.14 -8.29 -3.14
C GLU A 48 -1.93 -8.41 -4.07
N ILE A 49 -1.12 -7.36 -4.16
CA ILE A 49 0.08 -7.33 -5.00
C ILE A 49 1.08 -8.41 -4.58
N GLU A 50 1.32 -8.56 -3.27
CA GLU A 50 2.24 -9.57 -2.74
C GLU A 50 1.78 -10.99 -3.08
N LYS A 51 0.49 -11.29 -2.89
CA LYS A 51 -0.09 -12.57 -3.27
C LYS A 51 0.19 -12.90 -4.73
N TYR A 52 -0.07 -11.99 -5.64
CA TYR A 52 0.11 -12.23 -7.07
C TYR A 52 1.59 -12.23 -7.48
N TYR A 53 2.42 -11.43 -6.83
CA TYR A 53 3.86 -11.46 -7.05
C TYR A 53 4.46 -12.82 -6.65
N ASN A 54 4.00 -13.40 -5.55
CA ASN A 54 4.45 -14.72 -5.12
C ASN A 54 3.99 -15.81 -6.11
N VAL A 55 2.76 -15.72 -6.62
CA VAL A 55 2.29 -16.62 -7.69
C VAL A 55 3.10 -16.44 -8.96
N TYR A 56 3.37 -15.21 -9.38
CA TYR A 56 4.23 -14.91 -10.53
C TYR A 56 5.61 -15.54 -10.39
N ASN A 57 6.28 -15.34 -9.24
CA ASN A 57 7.59 -15.93 -8.99
C ASN A 57 7.56 -17.45 -9.03
N SER A 58 6.56 -18.08 -8.39
CA SER A 58 6.44 -19.54 -8.38
C SER A 58 6.24 -20.10 -9.80
N ILE A 59 5.52 -19.40 -10.65
CA ILE A 59 5.33 -19.80 -12.04
C ILE A 59 6.62 -19.61 -12.84
N ILE A 60 7.28 -18.46 -12.72
CA ILE A 60 8.54 -18.18 -13.43
C ILE A 60 9.64 -19.16 -13.01
N ASP A 61 9.72 -19.50 -11.73
CA ASP A 61 10.69 -20.49 -11.22
C ASP A 61 10.37 -21.92 -11.71
N THR A 62 9.12 -22.19 -12.07
CA THR A 62 8.69 -23.51 -12.60
C THR A 62 8.86 -23.61 -14.11
N ILE A 63 8.78 -22.48 -14.83
CA ILE A 63 9.00 -22.43 -16.27
C ILE A 63 10.51 -22.37 -16.52
N GLU A 64 11.15 -23.53 -16.71
CA GLU A 64 12.58 -23.64 -16.96
C GLU A 64 13.01 -23.05 -18.33
N VAL A 65 12.08 -22.96 -19.28
CA VAL A 65 12.39 -22.53 -20.65
C VAL A 65 11.43 -21.41 -21.07
N PRO A 66 11.94 -20.21 -21.44
CA PRO A 66 11.11 -19.17 -22.02
C PRO A 66 10.59 -19.58 -23.40
N ASP A 67 9.40 -19.11 -23.79
CA ASP A 67 8.84 -19.34 -25.13
C ASP A 67 9.76 -18.82 -26.24
N GLN A 68 10.40 -17.69 -26.01
CA GLN A 68 11.41 -17.09 -26.87
C GLN A 68 12.47 -16.40 -26.04
N ALA A 69 13.72 -16.59 -26.39
CA ALA A 69 14.85 -15.86 -25.83
C ALA A 69 15.69 -15.25 -26.91
N SER A 70 16.07 -13.99 -26.80
CA SER A 70 17.01 -13.30 -27.67
C SER A 70 18.12 -12.68 -26.84
N PHE A 71 19.36 -12.83 -27.36
CA PHE A 71 20.54 -12.27 -26.73
C PHE A 71 21.23 -11.33 -27.70
N ASN A 72 21.32 -10.07 -27.33
CA ASN A 72 22.01 -9.03 -28.07
C ASN A 72 23.22 -8.60 -27.29
N GLU A 73 24.42 -8.71 -27.85
CA GLU A 73 25.66 -8.35 -27.18
C GLU A 73 26.55 -7.43 -28.03
N LEU A 74 27.26 -6.54 -27.37
CA LEU A 74 28.34 -5.74 -27.89
C LEU A 74 29.66 -6.30 -27.38
N ILE A 75 30.50 -6.78 -28.26
CA ILE A 75 31.82 -7.32 -27.91
C ILE A 75 32.89 -6.32 -28.34
N TYR A 76 33.79 -5.98 -27.43
CA TYR A 76 34.96 -5.18 -27.75
C TYR A 76 36.20 -5.71 -27.02
N THR A 77 37.35 -5.56 -27.72
CA THR A 77 38.64 -6.10 -27.27
C THR A 77 39.62 -4.97 -27.01
N ILE A 78 40.32 -5.03 -25.88
CA ILE A 78 41.40 -4.12 -25.55
C ILE A 78 42.67 -4.95 -25.37
N THR A 79 43.69 -4.67 -26.20
CA THR A 79 45.00 -5.34 -26.14
C THR A 79 46.02 -4.39 -25.52
N ASN A 80 46.79 -4.89 -24.58
CA ASN A 80 47.95 -4.17 -23.99
C ASN A 80 49.23 -4.92 -24.34
N ASP A 81 49.87 -4.50 -25.43
CA ASP A 81 51.09 -5.13 -25.95
C ASP A 81 52.29 -5.06 -24.95
N ARG A 82 52.32 -4.07 -24.06
CA ARG A 82 53.42 -3.93 -23.07
C ARG A 82 53.33 -4.98 -21.95
N LYS A 83 52.14 -5.49 -21.67
CA LYS A 83 51.90 -6.47 -20.59
C LYS A 83 51.51 -7.85 -21.10
N ASP A 84 51.44 -7.98 -22.43
CA ASP A 84 50.97 -9.21 -23.09
C ASP A 84 49.57 -9.66 -22.56
N GLU A 85 48.71 -8.69 -22.36
CA GLU A 85 47.35 -8.89 -21.81
C GLU A 85 46.31 -8.46 -22.82
N THR A 86 45.29 -9.31 -23.04
CA THR A 86 44.12 -8.99 -23.84
C THR A 86 42.87 -9.10 -22.99
N TYR A 87 42.07 -8.05 -23.00
CA TYR A 87 40.77 -8.02 -22.33
C TYR A 87 39.67 -8.05 -23.40
N ILE A 88 38.75 -8.99 -23.26
CA ILE A 88 37.54 -9.09 -24.06
C ILE A 88 36.37 -8.76 -23.14
N PHE A 89 35.63 -7.74 -23.49
CA PHE A 89 34.41 -7.34 -22.81
C PHE A 89 33.21 -7.67 -23.68
N SER A 90 32.22 -8.31 -23.10
CA SER A 90 30.90 -8.53 -23.69
C SER A 90 29.85 -7.94 -22.79
N ASP A 91 29.18 -6.90 -23.29
CA ASP A 91 28.03 -6.28 -22.64
C ASP A 91 26.78 -6.68 -23.44
N GLY A 92 25.90 -7.45 -22.82
CA GLY A 92 24.74 -8.01 -23.49
C GLY A 92 23.44 -7.84 -22.73
N VAL A 93 22.36 -7.93 -23.47
CA VAL A 93 20.99 -7.92 -22.96
C VAL A 93 20.31 -9.21 -23.38
N LEU A 94 19.92 -10.00 -22.39
CA LEU A 94 19.10 -11.20 -22.55
C LEU A 94 17.62 -10.81 -22.39
N GLU A 95 16.83 -11.02 -23.42
CA GLU A 95 15.38 -10.86 -23.41
C GLU A 95 14.73 -12.24 -23.42
N GLU A 96 13.91 -12.50 -22.44
CA GLU A 96 13.17 -13.76 -22.27
C GLU A 96 11.67 -13.45 -22.27
N ASN A 97 10.91 -14.07 -23.14
CA ASN A 97 9.46 -13.90 -23.22
C ASN A 97 8.78 -15.13 -22.58
N TYR A 98 7.84 -14.88 -21.68
CA TYR A 98 7.06 -15.89 -20.98
C TYR A 98 5.58 -15.65 -21.25
N LYS A 99 4.85 -16.70 -21.61
CA LYS A 99 3.40 -16.68 -21.74
C LYS A 99 2.79 -17.42 -20.56
N LEU A 100 2.04 -16.69 -19.75
CA LEU A 100 1.36 -17.26 -18.59
C LEU A 100 -0.13 -17.47 -18.87
N SER A 101 -0.62 -18.66 -18.56
CA SER A 101 -2.05 -18.91 -18.51
C SER A 101 -2.63 -18.20 -17.28
N THR A 102 -3.69 -17.45 -17.48
CA THR A 102 -4.34 -16.68 -16.41
C THR A 102 -5.22 -17.52 -15.49
N SER A 103 -5.43 -18.79 -15.82
CA SER A 103 -6.11 -19.75 -14.94
C SER A 103 -5.43 -19.87 -13.58
N ALA A 104 -4.09 -19.74 -13.54
CA ALA A 104 -3.31 -19.77 -12.29
C ALA A 104 -3.48 -18.49 -11.44
N LEU A 105 -3.90 -17.38 -12.06
CA LEU A 105 -4.08 -16.07 -11.42
C LEU A 105 -5.56 -15.74 -11.17
N ASP A 106 -6.49 -16.64 -11.53
CA ASP A 106 -7.97 -16.44 -11.42
C ASP A 106 -8.44 -15.12 -12.06
N LEU A 107 -7.81 -14.74 -13.18
CA LEU A 107 -8.15 -13.56 -13.96
C LEU A 107 -9.03 -13.97 -15.16
N GLU A 108 -10.00 -13.13 -15.51
CA GLU A 108 -10.87 -13.32 -16.69
C GLU A 108 -10.19 -12.84 -17.99
N ILE A 109 -8.94 -13.25 -18.20
CA ILE A 109 -8.11 -12.91 -19.34
C ILE A 109 -7.50 -14.21 -19.85
N ASP A 110 -7.40 -14.42 -21.15
CA ASP A 110 -6.91 -15.68 -21.74
C ASP A 110 -5.43 -15.97 -21.46
N SER A 111 -4.58 -14.96 -21.57
CA SER A 111 -3.14 -15.09 -21.29
C SER A 111 -2.48 -13.74 -21.01
N ILE A 112 -1.37 -13.78 -20.29
CA ILE A 112 -0.50 -12.61 -20.07
C ILE A 112 0.88 -12.96 -20.58
N GLN A 113 1.48 -12.07 -21.34
CA GLN A 113 2.86 -12.17 -21.79
C GLN A 113 3.76 -11.29 -20.92
N PHE A 114 4.81 -11.86 -20.38
CA PHE A 114 5.85 -11.14 -19.65
C PHE A 114 7.15 -11.18 -20.42
N LYS A 115 7.85 -10.05 -20.48
CA LYS A 115 9.17 -9.92 -21.04
C LYS A 115 10.16 -9.63 -19.91
N LYS A 116 11.09 -10.57 -19.66
CA LYS A 116 12.19 -10.39 -18.74
C LYS A 116 13.42 -9.92 -19.50
N ILE A 117 14.03 -8.86 -19.01
CA ILE A 117 15.23 -8.28 -19.61
C ILE A 117 16.34 -8.33 -18.56
N THR A 118 17.41 -9.07 -18.85
CA THR A 118 18.57 -9.22 -17.95
C THR A 118 19.81 -8.67 -18.63
N SER A 119 20.51 -7.74 -17.97
CA SER A 119 21.82 -7.27 -18.43
C SER A 119 22.90 -8.25 -17.94
N ARG A 120 23.79 -8.63 -18.85
CA ARG A 120 24.90 -9.55 -18.57
C ARG A 120 26.21 -8.93 -19.06
N LYS A 121 27.19 -8.85 -18.20
CA LYS A 121 28.54 -8.40 -18.51
C LYS A 121 29.53 -9.53 -18.31
N ILE A 122 30.32 -9.82 -19.33
CA ILE A 122 31.40 -10.80 -19.27
C ILE A 122 32.71 -10.09 -19.51
N THR A 123 33.67 -10.26 -18.63
CA THR A 123 35.04 -9.78 -18.81
C THR A 123 35.95 -10.97 -18.85
N THR A 124 36.61 -11.18 -19.99
CA THR A 124 37.61 -12.24 -20.16
C THR A 124 38.99 -11.62 -20.28
N LYS A 125 39.89 -12.00 -19.38
CA LYS A 125 41.29 -11.62 -19.39
C LYS A 125 42.11 -12.79 -19.92
N ILE A 126 42.89 -12.54 -20.97
CA ILE A 126 43.85 -13.49 -21.55
C ILE A 126 45.26 -12.95 -21.28
N THR A 127 46.08 -13.75 -20.65
CA THR A 127 47.49 -13.43 -20.38
C THR A 127 48.36 -14.51 -21.04
N SER A 128 49.38 -14.09 -21.78
CA SER A 128 50.37 -15.02 -22.29
C SER A 128 51.46 -15.28 -21.26
N GLY A 129 51.74 -16.53 -20.95
CA GLY A 129 52.86 -16.93 -20.11
C GLY A 129 54.20 -16.84 -20.85
N VAL A 130 55.30 -16.75 -20.13
CA VAL A 130 56.68 -16.72 -20.68
C VAL A 130 57.02 -18.00 -21.46
N ASP A 131 56.32 -19.08 -21.22
CA ASP A 131 56.41 -20.39 -21.89
C ASP A 131 55.48 -20.53 -23.08
N GLY A 132 54.79 -19.46 -23.49
CA GLY A 132 53.84 -19.44 -24.61
C GLY A 132 52.46 -20.03 -24.23
N SER A 133 52.24 -20.39 -22.98
CA SER A 133 50.91 -20.81 -22.49
C SER A 133 49.96 -19.61 -22.42
N LYS A 134 48.69 -19.82 -22.82
CA LYS A 134 47.64 -18.81 -22.68
C LYS A 134 46.80 -19.11 -21.41
N ASN A 135 46.84 -18.22 -20.48
CA ASN A 135 45.99 -18.32 -19.30
C ASN A 135 44.72 -17.45 -19.51
N VAL A 136 43.59 -18.09 -19.49
CA VAL A 136 42.27 -17.44 -19.72
C VAL A 136 41.53 -17.36 -18.40
N ASN A 137 41.28 -16.15 -17.91
CA ASN A 137 40.46 -15.90 -16.74
C ASN A 137 39.19 -15.16 -17.14
N SER A 138 38.04 -15.77 -17.01
CA SER A 138 36.74 -15.19 -17.37
C SER A 138 35.94 -14.90 -16.11
N LYS A 139 35.52 -13.64 -15.95
CA LYS A 139 34.61 -13.21 -14.89
C LYS A 139 33.28 -12.82 -15.52
N THR A 140 32.22 -13.51 -15.13
CA THR A 140 30.84 -13.19 -15.52
C THR A 140 30.16 -12.44 -14.40
N GLU A 141 29.71 -11.24 -14.70
CA GLU A 141 28.85 -10.46 -13.81
C GLU A 141 27.46 -10.38 -14.44
N SER A 142 26.52 -11.12 -13.91
CA SER A 142 25.11 -10.93 -14.24
C SER A 142 24.51 -9.94 -13.23
N PHE A 143 24.08 -8.80 -13.73
CA PHE A 143 23.27 -7.90 -12.91
C PHE A 143 21.86 -8.48 -12.84
N LYS A 144 21.63 -9.40 -11.91
CA LYS A 144 20.27 -9.70 -11.47
C LYS A 144 19.70 -8.37 -10.98
N ARG A 145 18.63 -7.89 -11.63
CA ARG A 145 17.90 -6.73 -11.16
C ARG A 145 17.66 -6.89 -9.65
N LEU A 146 17.85 -5.82 -8.90
CA LEU A 146 17.50 -5.79 -7.49
C LEU A 146 16.07 -6.29 -7.34
N LYS A 147 15.83 -7.23 -6.45
CA LYS A 147 14.50 -7.84 -6.20
C LYS A 147 13.41 -6.79 -6.07
N ASP A 148 13.72 -5.67 -5.41
CA ASP A 148 12.83 -4.53 -5.23
C ASP A 148 12.43 -3.84 -6.55
N TYR A 149 13.33 -3.79 -7.53
CA TYR A 149 13.02 -3.20 -8.84
C TYR A 149 12.08 -4.10 -9.67
N GLU A 150 12.29 -5.41 -9.64
CA GLU A 150 11.41 -6.38 -10.30
C GLU A 150 10.01 -6.34 -9.66
N GLN A 151 9.96 -6.29 -8.34
CA GLN A 151 8.71 -6.17 -7.60
C GLN A 151 7.97 -4.88 -7.95
N ASN A 152 8.65 -3.72 -8.00
CA ASN A 152 8.05 -2.46 -8.38
C ASN A 152 7.54 -2.45 -9.83
N GLN A 153 8.27 -3.08 -10.76
CA GLN A 153 7.80 -3.21 -12.14
C GLN A 153 6.58 -4.12 -12.26
N PHE A 154 6.59 -5.23 -11.54
CA PHE A 154 5.44 -6.13 -11.46
C PHE A 154 4.23 -5.39 -10.89
N GLU A 155 4.41 -4.67 -9.78
CA GLU A 155 3.37 -3.86 -9.14
C GLU A 155 2.72 -2.89 -10.11
N ASN A 156 3.55 -2.16 -10.89
CA ASN A 156 3.06 -1.18 -11.86
C ASN A 156 2.28 -1.83 -13.01
N ALA A 157 2.76 -2.95 -13.54
CA ALA A 157 2.07 -3.69 -14.58
C ALA A 157 0.76 -4.29 -14.05
N TYR A 158 0.81 -4.86 -12.86
CA TYR A 158 -0.31 -5.56 -12.25
C TYR A 158 -1.45 -4.62 -11.87
N LYS A 159 -1.15 -3.43 -11.34
CA LYS A 159 -2.16 -2.39 -11.08
C LYS A 159 -3.01 -2.07 -12.31
N ASN A 160 -2.40 -2.05 -13.50
CA ASN A 160 -3.13 -1.81 -14.74
C ASN A 160 -4.00 -3.01 -15.16
N ILE A 161 -3.52 -4.23 -14.96
CA ILE A 161 -4.27 -5.46 -15.27
C ILE A 161 -5.50 -5.56 -14.36
N LEU A 162 -5.35 -5.28 -13.08
CA LEU A 162 -6.40 -5.40 -12.09
C LEU A 162 -7.53 -4.37 -12.22
N THR A 163 -7.35 -3.30 -12.96
CA THR A 163 -8.44 -2.32 -13.19
C THR A 163 -9.69 -2.96 -13.80
N LYS A 164 -9.52 -4.06 -14.53
CA LYS A 164 -10.61 -4.80 -15.18
C LYS A 164 -11.19 -5.95 -14.34
N THR A 165 -10.54 -6.26 -13.20
CA THR A 165 -10.96 -7.37 -12.35
C THR A 165 -12.12 -6.97 -11.44
N PRO A 166 -13.21 -7.74 -11.40
CA PRO A 166 -14.35 -7.46 -10.52
C PRO A 166 -13.95 -7.44 -9.05
N ILE A 167 -14.51 -6.50 -8.27
CA ILE A 167 -14.14 -6.25 -6.87
C ILE A 167 -14.27 -7.49 -5.97
N HIS A 168 -15.28 -8.33 -6.19
CA HIS A 168 -15.53 -9.51 -5.36
C HIS A 168 -14.46 -10.61 -5.51
N LYS A 169 -13.66 -10.56 -6.58
CA LYS A 169 -12.47 -11.43 -6.77
C LYS A 169 -11.23 -10.86 -6.12
N ARG A 170 -11.20 -9.55 -5.91
CA ARG A 170 -10.05 -8.83 -5.35
C ARG A 170 -10.04 -8.82 -3.83
N ILE A 171 -11.21 -8.65 -3.20
CA ILE A 171 -11.32 -8.59 -1.75
C ILE A 171 -12.64 -9.19 -1.26
N SER A 172 -12.61 -9.78 -0.07
CA SER A 172 -13.79 -10.25 0.65
C SER A 172 -14.20 -9.27 1.76
N GLY A 173 -15.50 -9.25 2.08
CA GLY A 173 -16.00 -8.44 3.19
C GLY A 173 -15.34 -8.80 4.52
N LYS A 174 -15.14 -10.09 4.76
CA LYS A 174 -14.46 -10.58 5.99
C LYS A 174 -13.04 -9.98 6.16
N LYS A 175 -12.30 -9.84 5.05
CA LYS A 175 -10.95 -9.27 5.10
C LYS A 175 -10.97 -7.78 5.43
N ILE A 176 -11.94 -7.04 4.88
CA ILE A 176 -12.14 -5.62 5.21
C ILE A 176 -12.43 -5.45 6.71
N GLU A 177 -13.35 -6.26 7.23
CA GLU A 177 -13.73 -6.24 8.63
C GLU A 177 -12.56 -6.54 9.56
N GLU A 178 -11.77 -7.58 9.23
CA GLU A 178 -10.57 -7.95 9.95
C GLU A 178 -9.55 -6.79 10.01
N LEU A 179 -9.23 -6.19 8.87
CA LEU A 179 -8.24 -5.11 8.79
C LEU A 179 -8.70 -3.84 9.51
N ILE A 180 -9.98 -3.47 9.39
CA ILE A 180 -10.52 -2.33 10.13
C ILE A 180 -10.44 -2.60 11.64
N SER A 181 -10.82 -3.80 12.08
CA SER A 181 -10.78 -4.18 13.49
C SER A 181 -9.36 -4.12 14.07
N ILE A 182 -8.37 -4.65 13.34
CA ILE A 182 -6.95 -4.59 13.75
C ILE A 182 -6.48 -3.14 13.87
N GLN A 183 -6.84 -2.28 12.92
CA GLN A 183 -6.41 -0.89 12.95
C GLN A 183 -7.11 -0.08 14.05
N LEU A 184 -8.38 -0.38 14.35
CA LEU A 184 -9.10 0.21 15.50
C LEU A 184 -8.46 -0.19 16.83
N GLU A 185 -8.11 -1.45 16.98
CA GLU A 185 -7.41 -1.96 18.16
C GLU A 185 -6.06 -1.26 18.36
N LYS A 186 -5.26 -1.10 17.30
CA LYS A 186 -3.99 -0.35 17.36
C LYS A 186 -4.15 1.09 17.82
N LEU A 187 -5.28 1.71 17.52
CA LEU A 187 -5.61 3.08 17.98
C LEU A 187 -6.27 3.12 19.36
N GLY A 188 -6.52 1.97 19.98
CA GLY A 188 -7.25 1.89 21.25
C GLY A 188 -8.72 2.33 21.14
N LEU A 189 -9.30 2.26 19.94
CA LEU A 189 -10.68 2.63 19.67
C LEU A 189 -11.58 1.39 19.73
N SER A 190 -12.40 1.29 20.75
CA SER A 190 -13.43 0.25 20.84
C SER A 190 -14.76 0.83 20.37
N THR A 191 -15.09 0.60 19.10
CA THR A 191 -16.32 1.12 18.47
C THR A 191 -16.86 0.14 17.46
N SER A 192 -18.19 0.11 17.34
CA SER A 192 -18.86 -0.60 16.25
C SER A 192 -18.72 0.18 14.95
N PHE A 193 -18.60 -0.54 13.84
CA PHE A 193 -18.56 0.05 12.52
C PHE A 193 -19.35 -0.78 11.52
N GLU A 194 -19.84 -0.10 10.48
CA GLU A 194 -20.46 -0.69 9.31
C GLU A 194 -19.68 -0.23 8.08
N TYR A 195 -19.58 -1.09 7.08
CA TYR A 195 -18.80 -0.75 5.89
C TYR A 195 -19.54 -1.13 4.59
N ALA A 196 -19.18 -0.44 3.50
CA ALA A 196 -19.59 -0.81 2.16
C ALA A 196 -18.55 -0.42 1.13
N VAL A 197 -18.40 -1.25 0.10
CA VAL A 197 -17.59 -0.94 -1.07
C VAL A 197 -18.51 -0.50 -2.20
N TYR A 198 -18.17 0.66 -2.78
CA TYR A 198 -18.85 1.23 -3.95
C TYR A 198 -17.96 1.11 -5.18
N SER A 199 -18.58 0.89 -6.33
CA SER A 199 -17.93 0.90 -7.64
C SER A 199 -18.67 1.89 -8.53
N ASN A 200 -17.97 2.95 -8.99
CA ASN A 200 -18.59 4.02 -9.81
C ASN A 200 -19.89 4.54 -9.19
N ASP A 201 -19.86 4.88 -7.90
CA ASP A 201 -20.95 5.39 -7.08
C ASP A 201 -22.13 4.40 -6.85
N LEU A 202 -21.99 3.15 -7.27
CA LEU A 202 -22.97 2.10 -7.02
C LEU A 202 -22.48 1.15 -5.91
N SER A 203 -23.38 0.84 -4.97
CA SER A 203 -23.08 -0.11 -3.89
C SER A 203 -22.87 -1.51 -4.46
N THR A 204 -21.78 -2.16 -4.06
CA THR A 204 -21.48 -3.54 -4.41
C THR A 204 -22.10 -4.52 -3.41
N LYS A 205 -21.92 -5.83 -3.65
CA LYS A 205 -22.34 -6.87 -2.69
C LYS A 205 -21.44 -6.95 -1.44
N ILE A 206 -20.29 -6.25 -1.44
CA ILE A 206 -19.34 -6.22 -0.33
C ILE A 206 -19.74 -5.10 0.61
N ARG A 207 -20.62 -5.40 1.55
CA ARG A 207 -21.10 -4.46 2.54
C ARG A 207 -21.61 -5.16 3.79
N SER A 208 -21.61 -4.46 4.90
CA SER A 208 -22.34 -4.87 6.11
C SER A 208 -23.84 -4.79 5.89
N LYS A 209 -24.58 -5.58 6.67
CA LYS A 209 -26.04 -5.72 6.49
C LYS A 209 -26.79 -4.40 6.73
N ASP A 210 -26.36 -3.64 7.72
CA ASP A 210 -27.06 -2.45 8.22
C ASP A 210 -26.40 -1.13 7.75
N PHE A 211 -25.47 -1.22 6.79
CA PHE A 211 -24.81 -0.03 6.26
C PHE A 211 -25.77 0.89 5.52
N THR A 212 -25.77 2.15 5.92
CA THR A 212 -26.49 3.25 5.23
C THR A 212 -25.54 4.42 5.01
N LEU A 213 -25.60 5.08 3.85
CA LEU A 213 -24.76 6.23 3.57
C LEU A 213 -25.31 7.46 4.31
N ASP A 214 -24.62 7.90 5.35
CA ASP A 214 -24.94 9.11 6.13
C ASP A 214 -23.71 10.02 6.19
N PRO A 215 -23.73 11.20 5.54
CA PRO A 215 -22.58 12.11 5.49
C PRO A 215 -22.04 12.55 6.86
N SER A 216 -22.85 12.46 7.93
CA SER A 216 -22.46 12.87 9.28
C SER A 216 -21.55 11.87 9.99
N ILE A 217 -21.63 10.58 9.62
CA ILE A 217 -20.92 9.46 10.24
C ILE A 217 -20.13 8.60 9.27
N THR A 218 -20.26 8.85 7.95
CA THR A 218 -19.60 8.08 6.90
C THR A 218 -18.26 8.71 6.53
N TYR A 219 -17.24 7.87 6.48
CA TYR A 219 -15.89 8.20 6.01
C TYR A 219 -15.57 7.37 4.79
N GLY A 220 -15.10 8.02 3.73
CA GLY A 220 -14.76 7.38 2.46
C GLY A 220 -13.26 7.44 2.15
N VAL A 221 -12.71 6.35 1.62
CA VAL A 221 -11.36 6.30 1.09
C VAL A 221 -11.33 5.52 -0.24
N PRO A 222 -10.44 5.91 -1.16
CA PRO A 222 -10.28 5.16 -2.40
C PRO A 222 -9.67 3.78 -2.11
N LEU A 223 -10.12 2.76 -2.85
CA LEU A 223 -9.51 1.43 -2.88
C LEU A 223 -8.84 1.19 -4.23
N PHE A 224 -7.71 0.45 -4.20
CA PHE A 224 -7.04 -0.02 -5.41
C PHE A 224 -6.69 1.12 -6.39
N VAL A 225 -5.96 2.09 -5.88
CA VAL A 225 -5.51 3.25 -6.67
C VAL A 225 -4.48 2.80 -7.70
N ASN A 226 -4.70 3.13 -8.98
CA ASN A 226 -3.76 2.84 -10.06
C ASN A 226 -2.61 3.86 -10.11
N ASN A 227 -1.69 3.68 -11.08
CA ASN A 227 -0.53 4.56 -11.25
C ASN A 227 -0.90 6.01 -11.64
N GLU A 228 -2.11 6.24 -12.16
CA GLU A 228 -2.65 7.56 -12.49
C GLU A 228 -3.41 8.19 -11.31
N LEU A 229 -3.33 7.60 -10.12
CA LEU A 229 -4.08 7.99 -8.92
C LEU A 229 -5.60 7.91 -9.10
N LYS A 230 -6.07 7.09 -10.03
CA LYS A 230 -7.50 6.86 -10.29
C LYS A 230 -7.92 5.52 -9.69
N THR A 231 -9.17 5.46 -9.28
CA THR A 231 -9.82 4.23 -8.83
C THR A 231 -11.30 4.27 -9.18
N ASN A 232 -11.87 3.11 -9.42
CA ASN A 232 -13.30 2.93 -9.59
C ASN A 232 -13.98 2.45 -8.29
N PHE A 233 -13.19 2.24 -7.23
CA PHE A 233 -13.68 1.65 -5.99
C PHE A 233 -13.44 2.57 -4.80
N GLN A 234 -14.45 2.67 -3.93
CA GLN A 234 -14.38 3.42 -2.69
C GLN A 234 -14.86 2.55 -1.53
N LEU A 235 -14.12 2.58 -0.43
CA LEU A 235 -14.53 2.00 0.84
C LEU A 235 -15.17 3.09 1.69
N PHE A 236 -16.42 2.89 2.06
CA PHE A 236 -17.13 3.72 3.01
C PHE A 236 -17.28 2.97 4.33
N VAL A 237 -17.07 3.68 5.44
CA VAL A 237 -17.20 3.14 6.79
C VAL A 237 -17.96 4.12 7.65
N ASN A 238 -18.94 3.61 8.39
CA ASN A 238 -19.74 4.34 9.37
C ASN A 238 -19.27 4.01 10.76
N PHE A 239 -19.25 5.02 11.63
CA PHE A 239 -19.01 4.87 13.06
C PHE A 239 -20.23 5.40 13.83
N SER A 240 -21.15 4.51 14.17
CA SER A 240 -22.43 4.87 14.82
C SER A 240 -22.23 5.53 16.19
N ASP A 241 -21.17 5.14 16.90
CA ASP A 241 -20.88 5.64 18.26
C ASP A 241 -19.97 6.88 18.28
N LYS A 242 -19.70 7.52 17.13
CA LYS A 242 -18.82 8.71 17.03
C LYS A 242 -19.10 9.75 18.09
N LYS A 243 -20.38 10.13 18.28
CA LYS A 243 -20.78 11.16 19.26
C LYS A 243 -20.41 10.75 20.69
N ASN A 244 -20.67 9.51 21.05
CA ASN A 244 -20.38 8.98 22.38
C ASN A 244 -18.87 8.92 22.64
N LEU A 245 -18.08 8.52 21.65
CA LEU A 245 -16.62 8.46 21.75
C LEU A 245 -16.01 9.84 21.93
N VAL A 246 -16.46 10.83 21.17
CA VAL A 246 -15.99 12.22 21.29
C VAL A 246 -16.41 12.77 22.65
N LEU A 247 -17.66 12.56 23.08
CA LEU A 247 -18.18 13.07 24.34
C LEU A 247 -17.46 12.45 25.53
N SER A 248 -17.27 11.13 25.56
CA SER A 248 -16.59 10.42 26.64
C SER A 248 -15.17 10.93 26.88
N SER A 249 -14.48 11.35 25.81
CA SER A 249 -13.12 11.87 25.91
C SER A 249 -12.99 13.22 26.60
N ILE A 250 -14.09 14.00 26.68
CA ILE A 250 -14.09 15.34 27.31
C ILE A 250 -14.85 15.38 28.63
N ILE A 251 -15.69 14.37 28.91
CA ILE A 251 -16.62 14.40 30.07
C ILE A 251 -15.88 14.49 31.39
N GLY A 252 -14.75 13.80 31.55
CA GLY A 252 -13.92 13.85 32.75
C GLY A 252 -13.38 15.26 33.05
N MET A 253 -12.88 15.94 31.99
CA MET A 253 -12.39 17.31 32.14
C MET A 253 -13.53 18.31 32.38
N ALA A 254 -14.69 18.10 31.75
CA ALA A 254 -15.89 18.93 31.98
C ALA A 254 -16.38 18.82 33.39
N ILE A 255 -16.45 17.61 33.97
CA ILE A 255 -16.82 17.38 35.37
C ILE A 255 -15.84 18.07 36.31
N LEU A 256 -14.53 17.90 36.10
CA LEU A 256 -13.48 18.53 36.90
C LEU A 256 -13.60 20.07 36.89
N SER A 257 -13.86 20.66 35.76
CA SER A 257 -14.06 22.11 35.59
C SER A 257 -15.29 22.59 36.33
N LEU A 258 -16.40 21.85 36.26
CA LEU A 258 -17.63 22.17 36.99
C LEU A 258 -17.46 22.04 38.53
N MET A 259 -16.76 21.01 39.00
CA MET A 259 -16.44 20.83 40.41
C MET A 259 -15.59 21.99 40.95
N PHE A 260 -14.60 22.44 40.20
CA PHE A 260 -13.75 23.57 40.55
C PHE A 260 -14.57 24.87 40.70
N THR A 261 -15.48 25.12 39.77
CA THR A 261 -16.38 26.27 39.85
C THR A 261 -17.33 26.18 41.04
N GLY A 262 -17.90 25.00 41.31
CA GLY A 262 -18.71 24.75 42.48
C GLY A 262 -17.96 25.03 43.79
N PHE A 263 -16.70 24.67 43.85
CA PHE A 263 -15.85 24.96 45.02
C PHE A 263 -15.64 26.46 45.21
N ILE A 264 -15.37 27.21 44.14
CA ILE A 264 -15.20 28.68 44.18
C ILE A 264 -16.50 29.38 44.66
N VAL A 265 -17.66 28.87 44.27
CA VAL A 265 -18.96 29.45 44.68
C VAL A 265 -19.28 29.16 46.14
N PHE A 266 -18.80 28.03 46.68
CA PHE A 266 -19.10 27.61 48.04
C PHE A 266 -18.15 28.21 49.07
N THR A 267 -16.96 28.68 48.69
CA THR A 267 -16.01 29.42 49.54
C THR A 267 -16.23 30.92 49.46
#